data_78e4af6b7384e6644cb783228e66da4a
#
_entry.id   78e4af6b7384e6644cb783228e66da4a
#
_cell.length_a   1.000
_cell.length_b   1.000
_cell.length_c   1.000
_cell.angle_alpha   90.00
_cell.angle_beta   90.00
_cell.angle_gamma   90.00
#
_symmetry.space_group_name_H-M   'P 1'
#
loop_
_entity.id
_entity.type
_entity.pdbx_description
1 polymer ?
#
loop_
_entity_poly.entity_id
_entity_poly.type
_entity_poly.pdbx_seq_one_letter_code
_entity_poly.pdbx_strand_id
1 'polypeptide(L)'
;MRIAVVSIGSFDTQYSDYHIMRDIILGLLERGHEVNLIQKQYLDLPQYPQQFDKYFGKQLQVHNIKFEKKAKADLKARYLADLSYYRQACKWMKENKPDKVFLQSCNTAFFTVFYAKHILKCPLLYNEQDIFPENAYFAGILSESSMVYKVAHALQKYAYKNATALSTISDDMKATIVTRYGISEDKVQVIYNWGHEELKAHSEQDNVFLKKYPKKPGEFRVVYAGNLGKMQNVELILETAALMKDDADISFYIVGGGVNEVQLKTFAKEKDLNNVIFVGMQPPEEVADLYAAADVNVIPLQKGLIYAALPSKTADCLIAGKPIITCVDEDSGFAKLVETVGFHNAKPEHPEDLVRLIKCQRDGDFNHPADTTAWEQIFSKSINVLRHCSSIE
;
A
#
# COMPACT_ATOMS: atom_id res chain seq x y z
N MET A 1 -7.10 -15.12 24.15
CA MET A 1 -6.35 -16.02 23.26
C MET A 1 -4.94 -15.48 23.09
N ARG A 2 -3.98 -16.36 22.84
CA ARG A 2 -2.61 -15.99 22.43
C ARG A 2 -2.53 -15.97 20.91
N ILE A 3 -2.26 -14.81 20.34
CA ILE A 3 -2.22 -14.59 18.89
C ILE A 3 -0.79 -14.27 18.49
N ALA A 4 -0.21 -15.06 17.60
CA ALA A 4 1.08 -14.75 16.97
C ALA A 4 0.83 -13.84 15.75
N VAL A 5 1.35 -12.64 15.78
CA VAL A 5 1.33 -11.70 14.65
C VAL A 5 2.71 -11.75 13.98
N VAL A 6 2.76 -12.29 12.77
CA VAL A 6 4.00 -12.41 11.99
C VAL A 6 4.04 -11.27 10.96
N SER A 7 4.84 -10.26 11.25
CA SER A 7 4.96 -9.06 10.42
C SER A 7 6.06 -9.18 9.37
N ILE A 8 5.81 -8.67 8.17
CA ILE A 8 6.83 -8.52 7.14
C ILE A 8 7.81 -7.37 7.44
N GLY A 9 7.32 -6.33 8.10
CA GLY A 9 8.06 -5.14 8.46
C GLY A 9 8.61 -5.18 9.88
N SER A 10 9.06 -4.03 10.32
CA SER A 10 9.57 -3.81 11.66
C SER A 10 9.15 -2.43 12.17
N PHE A 11 8.80 -2.33 13.45
CA PHE A 11 8.45 -1.05 14.06
C PHE A 11 9.68 -0.15 14.33
N ASP A 12 10.89 -0.69 14.23
CA ASP A 12 12.13 0.09 14.31
C ASP A 12 12.48 0.83 13.01
N THR A 13 11.75 0.57 11.92
CA THR A 13 11.82 1.33 10.68
C THR A 13 10.41 1.59 10.18
N GLN A 14 10.05 2.84 9.95
CA GLN A 14 8.75 3.15 9.37
C GLN A 14 8.64 2.54 7.97
N TYR A 15 7.71 1.63 7.81
CA TYR A 15 7.37 1.00 6.53
C TYR A 15 5.93 1.34 6.15
N SER A 16 5.53 1.10 4.90
CA SER A 16 4.25 1.58 4.35
C SER A 16 3.01 1.18 5.15
N ASP A 17 3.03 -0.01 5.78
CA ASP A 17 1.87 -0.53 6.52
C ASP A 17 2.05 -0.42 8.05
N TYR A 18 2.98 0.41 8.49
CA TYR A 18 3.30 0.59 9.91
C TYR A 18 2.05 0.90 10.74
N HIS A 19 1.25 1.88 10.32
CA HIS A 19 0.03 2.28 11.03
C HIS A 19 -1.04 1.19 11.00
N ILE A 20 -1.18 0.47 9.88
CA ILE A 20 -2.13 -0.64 9.74
C ILE A 20 -1.82 -1.73 10.78
N MET A 21 -0.57 -2.18 10.83
CA MET A 21 -0.17 -3.23 11.77
C MET A 21 -0.22 -2.78 13.23
N ARG A 22 0.17 -1.51 13.50
CA ARG A 22 0.01 -0.90 14.83
C ARG A 22 -1.43 -0.98 15.31
N ASP A 23 -2.36 -0.54 14.47
CA ASP A 23 -3.76 -0.40 14.85
C ASP A 23 -4.45 -1.77 14.97
N ILE A 24 -4.11 -2.76 14.14
CA ILE A 24 -4.58 -4.15 14.30
C ILE A 24 -4.09 -4.73 15.63
N ILE A 25 -2.81 -4.56 15.95
CA ILE A 25 -2.23 -5.07 17.22
C ILE A 25 -2.92 -4.39 18.41
N LEU A 26 -3.10 -3.06 18.38
CA LEU A 26 -3.83 -2.34 19.44
C LEU A 26 -5.26 -2.85 19.59
N GLY A 27 -5.98 -3.02 18.48
CA GLY A 27 -7.33 -3.55 18.51
C GLY A 27 -7.43 -4.94 19.17
N LEU A 28 -6.47 -5.82 18.92
CA LEU A 28 -6.41 -7.13 19.58
C LEU A 28 -6.11 -7.02 21.08
N LEU A 29 -5.18 -6.15 21.46
CA LEU A 29 -4.80 -5.91 22.85
C LEU A 29 -5.96 -5.29 23.67
N GLU A 30 -6.69 -4.33 23.09
CA GLU A 30 -7.85 -3.69 23.70
C GLU A 30 -9.02 -4.66 23.91
N ARG A 31 -9.11 -5.70 23.10
CA ARG A 31 -10.08 -6.80 23.23
C ARG A 31 -9.63 -7.87 24.24
N GLY A 32 -8.51 -7.67 24.92
CA GLY A 32 -8.01 -8.55 25.99
C GLY A 32 -7.23 -9.77 25.50
N HIS A 33 -6.76 -9.78 24.23
CA HIS A 33 -5.91 -10.86 23.73
C HIS A 33 -4.46 -10.67 24.17
N GLU A 34 -3.73 -11.78 24.25
CA GLU A 34 -2.27 -11.79 24.35
C GLU A 34 -1.69 -11.80 22.94
N VAL A 35 -0.89 -10.80 22.59
CA VAL A 35 -0.27 -10.66 21.29
C VAL A 35 1.22 -10.94 21.38
N ASN A 36 1.66 -11.88 20.56
CA ASN A 36 3.08 -12.18 20.34
C ASN A 36 3.47 -11.66 18.96
N LEU A 37 4.05 -10.46 18.94
CA LEU A 37 4.56 -9.84 17.72
C LEU A 37 5.91 -10.44 17.35
N ILE A 38 5.99 -11.06 16.18
CA ILE A 38 7.23 -11.56 15.59
C ILE A 38 7.59 -10.65 14.44
N GLN A 39 8.72 -9.95 14.52
CA GLN A 39 9.14 -8.97 13.54
C GLN A 39 10.63 -9.04 13.21
N LYS A 40 10.97 -8.47 12.06
CA LYS A 40 12.37 -8.22 11.70
C LYS A 40 12.95 -7.11 12.56
N GLN A 41 14.22 -7.22 12.93
CA GLN A 41 14.94 -6.17 13.64
C GLN A 41 16.09 -5.67 12.76
N TYR A 42 16.09 -4.38 12.47
CA TYR A 42 17.12 -3.70 11.66
C TYR A 42 18.04 -2.82 12.50
N LEU A 43 17.55 -2.27 13.61
CA LEU A 43 18.29 -1.42 14.53
C LEU A 43 18.73 -2.24 15.77
N ASP A 44 19.85 -1.88 16.36
CA ASP A 44 20.31 -2.54 17.61
C ASP A 44 19.40 -2.26 18.79
N LEU A 45 18.77 -1.08 18.81
CA LEU A 45 17.75 -0.67 19.78
C LEU A 45 16.42 -0.46 19.05
N PRO A 46 15.54 -1.48 19.01
CA PRO A 46 14.25 -1.38 18.33
C PRO A 46 13.36 -0.35 19.03
N GLN A 47 12.67 0.45 18.21
CA GLN A 47 11.67 1.42 18.66
C GLN A 47 10.28 0.86 18.41
N TYR A 48 9.34 1.19 19.29
CA TYR A 48 7.94 0.78 19.19
C TYR A 48 7.00 1.97 19.34
N PRO A 49 5.76 1.88 18.84
CA PRO A 49 4.73 2.87 19.11
C PRO A 49 4.52 3.05 20.62
N GLN A 50 4.50 4.28 21.11
CA GLN A 50 4.24 4.58 22.54
C GLN A 50 2.94 3.96 23.05
N GLN A 51 1.94 3.80 22.17
CA GLN A 51 0.67 3.15 22.50
C GLN A 51 0.84 1.71 23.01
N PHE A 52 1.96 1.05 22.70
CA PHE A 52 2.25 -0.30 23.17
C PHE A 52 2.77 -0.35 24.61
N ASP A 53 3.26 0.75 25.18
CA ASP A 53 3.98 0.78 26.47
C ASP A 53 3.16 0.17 27.62
N LYS A 54 1.87 0.45 27.69
CA LYS A 54 0.97 -0.08 28.74
C LYS A 54 0.74 -1.60 28.66
N TYR A 55 1.06 -2.23 27.52
CA TYR A 55 0.82 -3.66 27.25
C TYR A 55 2.08 -4.52 27.36
N PHE A 56 3.27 -3.92 27.27
CA PHE A 56 4.52 -4.66 27.37
C PHE A 56 4.65 -5.45 28.69
N GLY A 57 5.11 -6.71 28.57
CA GLY A 57 5.27 -7.61 29.70
C GLY A 57 3.97 -8.13 30.32
N LYS A 58 2.81 -7.72 29.79
CA LYS A 58 1.48 -8.18 30.21
C LYS A 58 0.81 -8.96 29.09
N GLN A 59 0.27 -8.23 28.10
CA GLN A 59 -0.47 -8.78 26.96
C GLN A 59 0.32 -8.72 25.67
N LEU A 60 1.41 -7.91 25.61
CA LEU A 60 2.26 -7.79 24.44
C LEU A 60 3.66 -8.32 24.71
N GLN A 61 4.07 -9.29 23.91
CA GLN A 61 5.45 -9.76 23.83
C GLN A 61 5.96 -9.55 22.42
N VAL A 62 7.21 -9.09 22.28
CA VAL A 62 7.82 -8.87 20.98
C VAL A 62 9.05 -9.76 20.82
N HIS A 63 9.04 -10.54 19.75
CA HIS A 63 10.15 -11.36 19.34
C HIS A 63 10.83 -10.77 18.10
N ASN A 64 12.00 -10.17 18.33
CA ASN A 64 12.80 -9.55 17.30
C ASN A 64 13.78 -10.56 16.70
N ILE A 65 13.73 -10.71 15.38
CA ILE A 65 14.67 -11.54 14.61
C ILE A 65 15.61 -10.61 13.85
N LYS A 66 16.91 -10.62 14.20
CA LYS A 66 17.92 -9.81 13.48
C LYS A 66 17.85 -10.06 11.99
N PHE A 67 17.75 -8.98 11.23
CA PHE A 67 17.58 -9.02 9.78
C PHE A 67 18.45 -7.97 9.10
N GLU A 68 19.33 -8.42 8.21
CA GLU A 68 20.16 -7.53 7.41
C GLU A 68 19.44 -7.16 6.11
N LYS A 69 19.32 -5.87 5.84
CA LYS A 69 18.83 -5.40 4.54
C LYS A 69 19.79 -5.85 3.44
N LYS A 70 19.31 -6.66 2.51
CA LYS A 70 20.05 -7.03 1.30
C LYS A 70 19.82 -6.01 0.18
N ALA A 71 20.77 -5.87 -0.72
CA ALA A 71 20.65 -4.96 -1.86
C ALA A 71 19.36 -5.23 -2.66
N LYS A 72 18.67 -4.18 -3.11
CA LYS A 72 17.39 -4.32 -3.85
C LYS A 72 17.53 -5.17 -5.11
N ALA A 73 18.69 -5.15 -5.76
CA ALA A 73 18.98 -5.91 -6.96
C ALA A 73 19.23 -7.42 -6.70
N ASP A 74 19.58 -7.83 -5.48
CA ASP A 74 19.86 -9.24 -5.16
C ASP A 74 18.58 -9.95 -4.67
N LEU A 75 17.74 -10.31 -5.61
CA LEU A 75 16.47 -11.00 -5.36
C LEU A 75 16.67 -12.35 -4.66
N LYS A 76 17.72 -13.10 -5.02
CA LYS A 76 18.02 -14.41 -4.42
C LYS A 76 18.42 -14.28 -2.94
N ALA A 77 19.34 -13.35 -2.63
CA ALA A 77 19.75 -13.14 -1.24
C ALA A 77 18.58 -12.63 -0.38
N ARG A 78 17.74 -11.76 -0.95
CA ARG A 78 16.51 -11.29 -0.26
C ARG A 78 15.55 -12.44 0.04
N TYR A 79 15.26 -13.29 -0.94
CA TYR A 79 14.38 -14.44 -0.75
C TYR A 79 14.91 -15.42 0.31
N LEU A 80 16.22 -15.71 0.30
CA LEU A 80 16.84 -16.58 1.30
C LEU A 80 16.83 -15.96 2.71
N ALA A 81 17.04 -14.64 2.81
CA ALA A 81 16.93 -13.92 4.08
C ALA A 81 15.51 -13.97 4.63
N ASP A 82 14.50 -13.75 3.79
CA ASP A 82 13.09 -13.88 4.17
C ASP A 82 12.76 -15.30 4.62
N LEU A 83 13.18 -16.31 3.88
CA LEU A 83 12.97 -17.70 4.26
C LEU A 83 13.62 -18.03 5.62
N SER A 84 14.83 -17.51 5.89
CA SER A 84 15.50 -17.65 7.19
C SER A 84 14.70 -17.00 8.32
N TYR A 85 14.16 -15.80 8.07
CA TYR A 85 13.30 -15.10 9.04
C TYR A 85 12.06 -15.93 9.39
N TYR A 86 11.30 -16.38 8.38
CA TYR A 86 10.09 -17.16 8.62
C TYR A 86 10.35 -18.51 9.25
N ARG A 87 11.51 -19.13 8.96
CA ARG A 87 11.95 -20.36 9.66
C ARG A 87 12.16 -20.12 11.16
N GLN A 88 12.78 -19.00 11.53
CA GLN A 88 12.98 -18.63 12.94
C GLN A 88 11.64 -18.28 13.60
N ALA A 89 10.76 -17.56 12.91
CA ALA A 89 9.40 -17.28 13.39
C ALA A 89 8.61 -18.57 13.66
N CYS A 90 8.67 -19.54 12.73
CA CYS A 90 8.03 -20.85 12.91
C CYS A 90 8.61 -21.64 14.09
N LYS A 91 9.92 -21.61 14.30
CA LYS A 91 10.56 -22.24 15.46
C LYS A 91 10.03 -21.64 16.75
N TRP A 92 10.02 -20.31 16.83
CA TRP A 92 9.50 -19.60 18.00
C TRP A 92 8.03 -19.94 18.28
N MET A 93 7.16 -19.94 17.25
CA MET A 93 5.75 -20.32 17.37
C MET A 93 5.58 -21.76 17.89
N LYS A 94 6.45 -22.69 17.49
CA LYS A 94 6.41 -24.07 18.00
C LYS A 94 6.68 -24.15 19.50
N GLU A 95 7.61 -23.35 20.00
CA GLU A 95 7.98 -23.29 21.41
C GLU A 95 6.89 -22.62 22.25
N ASN A 96 6.23 -21.59 21.70
CA ASN A 96 5.26 -20.74 22.42
C ASN A 96 3.78 -21.11 22.20
N LYS A 97 3.48 -21.99 21.24
CA LYS A 97 2.15 -22.57 20.97
C LYS A 97 1.02 -21.52 20.96
N PRO A 98 0.97 -20.60 19.99
CA PRO A 98 -0.13 -19.65 19.87
C PRO A 98 -1.44 -20.38 19.57
N ASP A 99 -2.57 -19.78 19.97
CA ASP A 99 -3.90 -20.28 19.65
C ASP A 99 -4.26 -20.00 18.19
N LYS A 100 -3.78 -18.86 17.65
CA LYS A 100 -3.98 -18.44 16.25
C LYS A 100 -2.77 -17.70 15.72
N VAL A 101 -2.62 -17.70 14.39
CA VAL A 101 -1.56 -16.97 13.68
C VAL A 101 -2.20 -15.95 12.74
N PHE A 102 -1.78 -14.70 12.83
CA PHE A 102 -2.01 -13.68 11.83
C PHE A 102 -0.71 -13.49 11.03
N LEU A 103 -0.75 -13.81 9.74
CA LEU A 103 0.38 -13.68 8.84
C LEU A 103 0.13 -12.52 7.89
N GLN A 104 0.96 -11.47 7.96
CA GLN A 104 0.96 -10.43 6.96
C GLN A 104 1.63 -10.90 5.67
N SER A 105 1.15 -10.40 4.55
CA SER A 105 1.59 -10.69 3.17
C SER A 105 3.10 -10.87 3.03
N CYS A 106 3.51 -11.97 2.42
CA CYS A 106 4.92 -12.24 2.15
C CYS A 106 5.10 -13.28 1.04
N ASN A 107 6.18 -13.17 0.27
CA ASN A 107 6.49 -14.06 -0.86
C ASN A 107 6.81 -15.51 -0.44
N THR A 108 6.97 -15.77 0.85
CA THR A 108 7.26 -17.09 1.42
C THR A 108 6.14 -17.63 2.31
N ALA A 109 4.92 -17.08 2.17
CA ALA A 109 3.75 -17.44 2.96
C ALA A 109 3.47 -18.95 2.99
N PHE A 110 3.71 -19.63 1.87
CA PHE A 110 3.54 -21.09 1.77
C PHE A 110 4.25 -21.86 2.89
N PHE A 111 5.44 -21.39 3.29
CA PHE A 111 6.23 -22.06 4.34
C PHE A 111 5.56 -21.90 5.71
N THR A 112 5.16 -20.69 6.06
CA THR A 112 4.48 -20.40 7.35
C THR A 112 3.12 -21.09 7.41
N VAL A 113 2.37 -21.08 6.32
CA VAL A 113 1.07 -21.76 6.20
C VAL A 113 1.23 -23.27 6.34
N PHE A 114 2.22 -23.86 5.63
CA PHE A 114 2.55 -25.28 5.79
C PHE A 114 2.83 -25.62 7.25
N TYR A 115 3.65 -24.82 7.91
CA TYR A 115 4.06 -25.05 9.29
C TYR A 115 2.88 -24.93 10.26
N ALA A 116 2.06 -23.88 10.13
CA ALA A 116 0.87 -23.67 10.94
C ALA A 116 -0.11 -24.85 10.81
N LYS A 117 -0.37 -25.29 9.57
CA LYS A 117 -1.32 -26.37 9.31
C LYS A 117 -0.84 -27.75 9.78
N HIS A 118 0.40 -28.12 9.46
CA HIS A 118 0.86 -29.50 9.62
C HIS A 118 1.65 -29.75 10.92
N ILE A 119 2.33 -28.73 11.43
CA ILE A 119 3.19 -28.86 12.59
C ILE A 119 2.55 -28.28 13.85
N LEU A 120 2.05 -27.04 13.77
CA LEU A 120 1.40 -26.40 14.91
C LEU A 120 -0.06 -26.85 15.08
N LYS A 121 -0.72 -27.23 13.98
CA LYS A 121 -2.15 -27.51 13.90
C LYS A 121 -2.98 -26.33 14.42
N CYS A 122 -2.57 -25.12 14.06
CA CYS A 122 -3.06 -23.85 14.54
C CYS A 122 -3.74 -23.09 13.39
N PRO A 123 -4.94 -22.53 13.60
CA PRO A 123 -5.59 -21.68 12.60
C PRO A 123 -4.69 -20.51 12.20
N LEU A 124 -4.64 -20.19 10.91
CA LEU A 124 -3.88 -19.08 10.36
C LEU A 124 -4.75 -18.23 9.45
N LEU A 125 -4.86 -16.94 9.79
CA LEU A 125 -5.37 -15.90 8.90
C LEU A 125 -4.19 -15.33 8.11
N TYR A 126 -4.30 -15.35 6.77
CA TYR A 126 -3.32 -14.76 5.87
C TYR A 126 -3.88 -13.45 5.29
N ASN A 127 -3.27 -12.34 5.65
CA ASN A 127 -3.62 -11.00 5.18
C ASN A 127 -2.79 -10.64 3.95
N GLU A 128 -3.40 -10.68 2.77
CA GLU A 128 -2.73 -10.41 1.50
C GLU A 128 -2.82 -8.94 1.11
N GLN A 129 -1.66 -8.30 0.99
CA GLN A 129 -1.53 -6.88 0.65
C GLN A 129 -1.11 -6.67 -0.82
N ASP A 130 -0.32 -7.60 -1.36
CA ASP A 130 0.18 -7.58 -2.74
C ASP A 130 0.24 -9.01 -3.27
N ILE A 131 -0.56 -9.35 -4.26
CA ILE A 131 -0.61 -10.71 -4.82
C ILE A 131 0.66 -10.98 -5.64
N PHE A 132 1.58 -11.74 -5.07
CA PHE A 132 2.73 -12.26 -5.79
C PHE A 132 2.44 -13.68 -6.31
N PRO A 133 2.80 -14.04 -7.57
CA PRO A 133 3.66 -13.33 -8.52
C PRO A 133 2.92 -12.38 -9.47
N GLU A 134 1.61 -12.18 -9.35
CA GLU A 134 0.80 -11.37 -10.26
C GLU A 134 1.27 -9.92 -10.34
N ASN A 135 1.61 -9.30 -9.22
CA ASN A 135 2.13 -7.93 -9.19
C ASN A 135 3.44 -7.79 -9.99
N ALA A 136 4.32 -8.80 -9.93
CA ALA A 136 5.55 -8.83 -10.72
C ALA A 136 5.28 -9.10 -12.22
N TYR A 137 4.24 -9.86 -12.53
CA TYR A 137 3.79 -10.08 -13.91
C TYR A 137 3.24 -8.79 -14.52
N PHE A 138 2.28 -8.13 -13.86
CA PHE A 138 1.71 -6.88 -14.35
C PHE A 138 2.73 -5.74 -14.42
N ALA A 139 3.74 -5.73 -13.55
CA ALA A 139 4.87 -4.81 -13.64
C ALA A 139 5.88 -5.13 -14.77
N GLY A 140 5.64 -6.18 -15.55
CA GLY A 140 6.54 -6.61 -16.61
C GLY A 140 7.90 -7.14 -16.13
N ILE A 141 7.99 -7.56 -14.85
CA ILE A 141 9.21 -8.11 -14.25
C ILE A 141 9.31 -9.63 -14.48
N LEU A 142 8.16 -10.31 -14.45
CA LEU A 142 8.06 -11.76 -14.70
C LEU A 142 7.11 -12.03 -15.86
N SER A 143 7.41 -13.07 -16.63
CA SER A 143 6.48 -13.61 -17.63
C SER A 143 5.70 -14.79 -17.06
N GLU A 144 4.40 -14.90 -17.35
CA GLU A 144 3.57 -16.08 -16.97
C GLU A 144 4.13 -17.39 -17.53
N SER A 145 4.80 -17.36 -18.67
CA SER A 145 5.43 -18.54 -19.28
C SER A 145 6.68 -18.99 -18.50
N SER A 146 7.29 -18.12 -17.70
CA SER A 146 8.52 -18.43 -16.96
C SER A 146 8.30 -19.51 -15.89
N MET A 147 9.31 -20.36 -15.70
CA MET A 147 9.29 -21.35 -14.62
C MET A 147 9.19 -20.70 -13.24
N VAL A 148 9.83 -19.55 -13.05
CA VAL A 148 9.79 -18.79 -11.78
C VAL A 148 8.37 -18.38 -11.44
N TYR A 149 7.64 -17.82 -12.40
CA TYR A 149 6.22 -17.45 -12.20
C TYR A 149 5.38 -18.68 -11.86
N LYS A 150 5.49 -19.77 -12.63
CA LYS A 150 4.70 -20.99 -12.43
C LYS A 150 4.92 -21.60 -11.04
N VAL A 151 6.18 -21.65 -10.59
CA VAL A 151 6.51 -22.17 -9.26
C VAL A 151 5.97 -21.24 -8.18
N ALA A 152 6.18 -19.92 -8.30
CA ALA A 152 5.68 -18.95 -7.34
C ALA A 152 4.16 -18.98 -7.24
N HIS A 153 3.46 -19.03 -8.38
CA HIS A 153 1.99 -19.15 -8.44
C HIS A 153 1.50 -20.45 -7.76
N ALA A 154 2.16 -21.56 -7.99
CA ALA A 154 1.79 -22.84 -7.36
C ALA A 154 1.99 -22.80 -5.83
N LEU A 155 3.08 -22.19 -5.34
CA LEU A 155 3.35 -22.02 -3.91
C LEU A 155 2.34 -21.06 -3.27
N GLN A 156 1.99 -19.97 -3.94
CA GLN A 156 0.98 -19.02 -3.46
C GLN A 156 -0.41 -19.70 -3.43
N LYS A 157 -0.75 -20.45 -4.47
CA LYS A 157 -1.98 -21.25 -4.49
C LYS A 157 -2.05 -22.23 -3.33
N TYR A 158 -0.94 -22.87 -3.00
CA TYR A 158 -0.84 -23.73 -1.83
C TYR A 158 -1.12 -22.94 -0.54
N ALA A 159 -0.52 -21.76 -0.38
CA ALA A 159 -0.73 -20.90 0.79
C ALA A 159 -2.21 -20.55 0.93
N TYR A 160 -2.85 -20.06 -0.13
CA TYR A 160 -4.26 -19.68 -0.11
C TYR A 160 -5.18 -20.87 0.20
N LYS A 161 -4.96 -22.04 -0.41
CA LYS A 161 -5.77 -23.24 -0.15
C LYS A 161 -5.68 -23.71 1.30
N ASN A 162 -4.54 -23.55 1.93
CA ASN A 162 -4.23 -24.15 3.24
C ASN A 162 -4.28 -23.17 4.41
N ALA A 163 -4.30 -21.86 4.20
CA ALA A 163 -4.66 -20.90 5.22
C ALA A 163 -6.10 -21.16 5.70
N THR A 164 -6.41 -20.88 6.94
CA THR A 164 -7.77 -21.07 7.51
C THR A 164 -8.72 -20.01 6.93
N ALA A 165 -8.29 -18.76 6.89
CA ALA A 165 -9.01 -17.64 6.29
C ALA A 165 -8.03 -16.73 5.55
N LEU A 166 -8.55 -15.92 4.63
CA LEU A 166 -7.81 -14.93 3.85
C LEU A 166 -8.47 -13.57 4.02
N SER A 167 -7.67 -12.53 4.15
CA SER A 167 -8.12 -11.16 3.92
C SER A 167 -7.29 -10.51 2.83
N THR A 168 -7.90 -9.61 2.07
CA THR A 168 -7.24 -8.79 1.06
C THR A 168 -7.81 -7.39 1.06
N ILE A 169 -7.19 -6.47 0.35
CA ILE A 169 -7.43 -5.03 0.51
C ILE A 169 -8.27 -4.40 -0.60
N SER A 170 -8.77 -5.19 -1.54
CA SER A 170 -9.74 -4.72 -2.54
C SER A 170 -10.58 -5.86 -3.13
N ASP A 171 -11.72 -5.50 -3.71
CA ASP A 171 -12.58 -6.44 -4.42
C ASP A 171 -11.91 -6.98 -5.69
N ASP A 172 -11.11 -6.17 -6.38
CA ASP A 172 -10.33 -6.60 -7.55
C ASP A 172 -9.30 -7.68 -7.19
N MET A 173 -8.61 -7.51 -6.06
CA MET A 173 -7.68 -8.52 -5.56
C MET A 173 -8.41 -9.78 -5.11
N LYS A 174 -9.57 -9.65 -4.45
CA LYS A 174 -10.43 -10.81 -4.13
C LYS A 174 -10.82 -11.57 -5.38
N ALA A 175 -11.29 -10.87 -6.42
CA ALA A 175 -11.64 -11.49 -7.70
C ALA A 175 -10.45 -12.23 -8.32
N THR A 176 -9.25 -11.66 -8.24
CA THR A 176 -8.02 -12.33 -8.70
C THR A 176 -7.72 -13.62 -7.91
N ILE A 177 -7.81 -13.57 -6.58
CA ILE A 177 -7.59 -14.75 -5.72
C ILE A 177 -8.61 -15.85 -6.05
N VAL A 178 -9.87 -15.49 -6.21
CA VAL A 178 -10.94 -16.44 -6.54
C VAL A 178 -10.74 -17.04 -7.93
N THR A 179 -10.53 -16.23 -8.94
CA THR A 179 -10.52 -16.67 -10.35
C THR A 179 -9.20 -17.33 -10.75
N ARG A 180 -8.05 -16.69 -10.46
CA ARG A 180 -6.74 -17.20 -10.91
C ARG A 180 -6.23 -18.36 -10.04
N TYR A 181 -6.56 -18.36 -8.74
CA TYR A 181 -6.10 -19.41 -7.83
C TYR A 181 -7.16 -20.47 -7.53
N GLY A 182 -8.41 -20.25 -7.91
CA GLY A 182 -9.52 -21.18 -7.68
C GLY A 182 -9.81 -21.35 -6.19
N ILE A 183 -9.83 -20.24 -5.45
CA ILE A 183 -10.19 -20.21 -4.04
C ILE A 183 -11.67 -19.88 -3.90
N SER A 184 -12.35 -20.51 -2.95
CA SER A 184 -13.76 -20.23 -2.67
C SER A 184 -13.93 -18.79 -2.19
N GLU A 185 -14.96 -18.11 -2.67
CA GLU A 185 -15.21 -16.68 -2.41
C GLU A 185 -15.46 -16.39 -0.93
N ASP A 186 -16.17 -17.28 -0.24
CA ASP A 186 -16.48 -17.20 1.19
C ASP A 186 -15.24 -17.25 2.09
N LYS A 187 -14.13 -17.79 1.56
CA LYS A 187 -12.85 -17.84 2.27
C LYS A 187 -12.09 -16.52 2.25
N VAL A 188 -12.42 -15.61 1.34
CA VAL A 188 -11.67 -14.36 1.11
C VAL A 188 -12.51 -13.17 1.54
N GLN A 189 -12.09 -12.51 2.60
CA GLN A 189 -12.72 -11.28 3.08
C GLN A 189 -11.98 -10.07 2.52
N VAL A 190 -12.71 -9.03 2.12
CA VAL A 190 -12.14 -7.73 1.75
C VAL A 190 -12.14 -6.83 2.96
N ILE A 191 -10.96 -6.36 3.35
CA ILE A 191 -10.75 -5.38 4.42
C ILE A 191 -9.78 -4.34 3.89
N TYR A 192 -10.30 -3.18 3.51
CA TYR A 192 -9.48 -2.09 2.97
C TYR A 192 -8.53 -1.52 4.01
N ASN A 193 -7.34 -1.13 3.59
CA ASN A 193 -6.44 -0.36 4.43
C ASN A 193 -6.98 1.06 4.63
N TRP A 194 -6.65 1.68 5.76
CA TRP A 194 -7.03 3.07 6.10
C TRP A 194 -5.83 4.00 6.01
N GLY A 195 -6.09 5.29 5.98
CA GLY A 195 -5.05 6.32 5.99
C GLY A 195 -4.64 6.73 7.40
N HIS A 196 -3.76 7.71 7.46
CA HIS A 196 -3.26 8.30 8.70
C HIS A 196 -4.26 9.33 9.25
N GLU A 197 -5.39 8.86 9.81
CA GLU A 197 -6.46 9.74 10.31
C GLU A 197 -5.98 10.73 11.40
N GLU A 198 -4.88 10.41 12.07
CA GLU A 198 -4.23 11.28 13.05
C GLU A 198 -3.45 12.45 12.41
N LEU A 199 -3.05 12.33 11.16
CA LEU A 199 -2.31 13.35 10.42
C LEU A 199 -3.29 14.23 9.64
N LYS A 200 -3.70 15.34 10.27
CA LYS A 200 -4.55 16.33 9.60
C LYS A 200 -3.69 17.40 8.96
N ALA A 201 -4.06 17.81 7.76
CA ALA A 201 -3.42 18.95 7.11
C ALA A 201 -3.65 20.22 7.91
N HIS A 202 -2.63 21.07 7.96
CA HIS A 202 -2.75 22.41 8.51
C HIS A 202 -3.61 23.30 7.61
N SER A 203 -4.04 24.46 8.14
CA SER A 203 -4.67 25.48 7.32
C SER A 203 -3.75 25.89 6.17
N GLU A 204 -4.29 26.45 5.09
CA GLU A 204 -3.47 26.87 3.95
C GLU A 204 -2.31 27.80 4.36
N GLN A 205 -2.55 28.71 5.32
CA GLN A 205 -1.54 29.62 5.85
C GLN A 205 -0.43 28.90 6.65
N ASP A 206 -0.76 27.81 7.31
CA ASP A 206 0.15 27.04 8.16
C ASP A 206 0.73 25.81 7.49
N ASN A 207 0.23 25.45 6.31
CA ASN A 207 0.67 24.30 5.55
C ASN A 207 2.18 24.33 5.30
N VAL A 208 2.88 23.32 5.81
CA VAL A 208 4.34 23.26 5.79
C VAL A 208 4.86 23.08 4.36
N PHE A 209 4.14 22.34 3.54
CA PHE A 209 4.53 22.11 2.14
C PHE A 209 4.38 23.40 1.32
N LEU A 210 3.29 24.16 1.51
CA LEU A 210 3.10 25.45 0.85
C LEU A 210 4.12 26.51 1.29
N LYS A 211 4.58 26.48 2.54
CA LYS A 211 5.67 27.36 3.01
C LYS A 211 7.01 27.04 2.32
N LYS A 212 7.30 25.76 2.05
CA LYS A 212 8.51 25.33 1.32
C LYS A 212 8.40 25.56 -0.18
N TYR A 213 7.23 25.35 -0.74
CA TYR A 213 6.90 25.44 -2.17
C TYR A 213 5.69 26.34 -2.37
N PRO A 214 5.84 27.68 -2.27
CA PRO A 214 4.72 28.60 -2.41
C PRO A 214 4.04 28.47 -3.78
N LYS A 215 2.71 28.57 -3.77
CA LYS A 215 1.93 28.57 -5.01
C LYS A 215 2.15 29.87 -5.79
N LYS A 216 2.40 29.78 -7.08
CA LYS A 216 2.46 30.96 -7.95
C LYS A 216 1.03 31.52 -8.15
N PRO A 217 0.88 32.81 -8.39
CA PRO A 217 -0.44 33.36 -8.73
C PRO A 217 -1.06 32.64 -9.93
N GLY A 218 -2.27 32.10 -9.76
CA GLY A 218 -2.98 31.35 -10.81
C GLY A 218 -2.48 29.93 -11.05
N GLU A 219 -1.53 29.42 -10.27
CA GLU A 219 -1.02 28.06 -10.42
C GLU A 219 -2.09 27.03 -10.09
N PHE A 220 -2.31 26.10 -11.03
CA PHE A 220 -3.03 24.85 -10.83
C PHE A 220 -2.01 23.71 -10.58
N ARG A 221 -2.03 23.13 -9.39
CA ARG A 221 -1.02 22.18 -8.93
C ARG A 221 -1.53 20.76 -8.98
N VAL A 222 -0.89 19.95 -9.83
CA VAL A 222 -1.08 18.51 -9.94
C VAL A 222 -0.02 17.82 -9.09
N VAL A 223 -0.42 16.97 -8.14
CA VAL A 223 0.52 16.31 -7.22
C VAL A 223 0.47 14.80 -7.37
N TYR A 224 1.63 14.20 -7.49
CA TYR A 224 1.89 12.80 -7.23
C TYR A 224 2.84 12.68 -6.04
N ALA A 225 2.48 11.82 -5.06
CA ALA A 225 3.39 11.49 -3.98
C ALA A 225 3.51 9.97 -3.78
N GLY A 226 4.74 9.49 -3.62
CA GLY A 226 5.00 8.08 -3.34
C GLY A 226 6.29 7.54 -3.93
N ASN A 227 6.38 6.21 -4.00
CA ASN A 227 7.54 5.52 -4.57
C ASN A 227 7.65 5.79 -6.08
N LEU A 228 8.84 6.13 -6.55
CA LEU A 228 9.16 6.29 -7.97
C LEU A 228 9.68 4.96 -8.54
N GLY A 229 8.78 3.96 -8.56
CA GLY A 229 9.07 2.63 -9.09
C GLY A 229 8.23 2.31 -10.33
N LYS A 230 8.54 1.19 -10.99
CA LYS A 230 7.84 0.76 -12.22
C LYS A 230 6.33 0.58 -12.03
N MET A 231 5.92 0.06 -10.87
CA MET A 231 4.52 -0.26 -10.60
C MET A 231 3.62 0.98 -10.55
N GLN A 232 4.20 2.14 -10.22
CA GLN A 232 3.46 3.37 -10.00
C GLN A 232 3.19 4.18 -11.26
N ASN A 233 3.71 3.77 -12.42
CA ASN A 233 3.46 4.41 -13.73
C ASN A 233 3.59 5.94 -13.72
N VAL A 234 4.64 6.46 -13.07
CA VAL A 234 4.88 7.92 -12.99
C VAL A 234 5.24 8.51 -14.36
N GLU A 235 5.73 7.66 -15.26
CA GLU A 235 5.97 7.99 -16.66
C GLU A 235 4.73 8.61 -17.34
N LEU A 236 3.52 8.08 -17.06
CA LEU A 236 2.25 8.63 -17.57
C LEU A 236 2.07 10.10 -17.18
N ILE A 237 2.44 10.48 -15.95
CA ILE A 237 2.35 11.88 -15.51
C ILE A 237 3.33 12.76 -16.29
N LEU A 238 4.54 12.29 -16.57
CA LEU A 238 5.53 13.05 -17.35
C LEU A 238 5.13 13.17 -18.81
N GLU A 239 4.53 12.14 -19.40
CA GLU A 239 3.96 12.20 -20.74
C GLU A 239 2.80 13.20 -20.81
N THR A 240 1.95 13.20 -19.81
CA THR A 240 0.86 14.20 -19.63
C THR A 240 1.45 15.61 -19.51
N ALA A 241 2.47 15.80 -18.69
CA ALA A 241 3.13 17.10 -18.53
C ALA A 241 3.78 17.59 -19.83
N ALA A 242 4.28 16.68 -20.67
CA ALA A 242 4.83 17.01 -21.98
C ALA A 242 3.75 17.51 -22.94
N LEU A 243 2.54 16.94 -22.89
CA LEU A 243 1.39 17.41 -23.68
C LEU A 243 0.85 18.76 -23.18
N MET A 244 1.14 19.13 -21.94
CA MET A 244 0.67 20.35 -21.26
C MET A 244 1.79 21.37 -21.01
N LYS A 245 2.93 21.27 -21.69
CA LYS A 245 4.07 22.15 -21.43
C LYS A 245 3.83 23.62 -21.73
N ASP A 246 2.86 23.91 -22.61
CA ASP A 246 2.48 25.26 -23.01
C ASP A 246 1.34 25.84 -22.13
N ASP A 247 0.74 25.02 -21.25
CA ASP A 247 -0.23 25.45 -20.21
C ASP A 247 0.53 26.06 -19.02
N ALA A 248 0.88 27.35 -19.08
CA ALA A 248 1.79 28.04 -18.15
C ALA A 248 1.30 28.09 -16.69
N ASP A 249 0.02 27.88 -16.48
CA ASP A 249 -0.65 27.85 -15.18
C ASP A 249 -0.63 26.46 -14.51
N ILE A 250 -0.22 25.39 -15.20
CA ILE A 250 -0.23 24.04 -14.65
C ILE A 250 1.19 23.59 -14.27
N SER A 251 1.33 23.13 -13.01
CA SER A 251 2.58 22.60 -12.48
C SER A 251 2.37 21.18 -11.94
N PHE A 252 3.30 20.28 -12.29
CA PHE A 252 3.31 18.88 -11.83
C PHE A 252 4.38 18.70 -10.75
N TYR A 253 3.95 18.35 -9.54
CA TYR A 253 4.85 18.04 -8.41
C TYR A 253 4.99 16.54 -8.27
N ILE A 254 6.18 16.03 -8.52
CA ILE A 254 6.53 14.61 -8.38
C ILE A 254 7.33 14.44 -7.09
N VAL A 255 6.65 13.96 -6.05
CA VAL A 255 7.19 13.88 -4.69
C VAL A 255 7.52 12.45 -4.31
N GLY A 256 8.76 12.22 -3.85
CA GLY A 256 9.19 10.90 -3.40
C GLY A 256 10.56 10.50 -3.92
N GLY A 257 10.83 9.21 -3.88
CA GLY A 257 12.07 8.61 -4.36
C GLY A 257 11.85 7.16 -4.78
N GLY A 258 12.75 6.60 -5.56
CA GLY A 258 12.64 5.21 -6.01
C GLY A 258 13.64 4.82 -7.09
N VAL A 259 13.55 3.58 -7.54
CA VAL A 259 14.52 3.01 -8.49
C VAL A 259 14.49 3.67 -9.87
N ASN A 260 13.36 4.26 -10.26
CA ASN A 260 13.18 4.93 -11.55
C ASN A 260 13.43 6.45 -11.50
N GLU A 261 13.79 7.01 -10.33
CA GLU A 261 13.94 8.46 -10.17
C GLU A 261 14.88 9.08 -11.19
N VAL A 262 16.04 8.47 -11.42
CA VAL A 262 17.05 8.95 -12.37
C VAL A 262 16.48 8.94 -13.80
N GLN A 263 15.78 7.87 -14.19
CA GLN A 263 15.17 7.74 -15.52
C GLN A 263 14.08 8.80 -15.73
N LEU A 264 13.21 9.01 -14.75
CA LEU A 264 12.14 10.01 -14.80
C LEU A 264 12.69 11.43 -14.93
N LYS A 265 13.74 11.79 -14.16
CA LYS A 265 14.42 13.09 -14.27
C LYS A 265 15.12 13.27 -15.62
N THR A 266 15.71 12.21 -16.16
CA THR A 266 16.33 12.23 -17.50
C THR A 266 15.27 12.48 -18.56
N PHE A 267 14.14 11.76 -18.53
CA PHE A 267 13.02 11.98 -19.44
C PHE A 267 12.51 13.43 -19.41
N ALA A 268 12.28 13.96 -18.20
CA ALA A 268 11.82 15.34 -18.04
C ALA A 268 12.80 16.36 -18.62
N LYS A 269 14.10 16.15 -18.45
CA LYS A 269 15.16 16.98 -19.01
C LYS A 269 15.21 16.89 -20.55
N GLU A 270 15.15 15.69 -21.13
CA GLU A 270 15.18 15.47 -22.58
C GLU A 270 13.96 16.08 -23.29
N LYS A 271 12.83 16.19 -22.60
CA LYS A 271 11.60 16.80 -23.10
C LYS A 271 11.42 18.26 -22.74
N ASP A 272 12.40 18.89 -22.07
CA ASP A 272 12.37 20.27 -21.58
C ASP A 272 11.09 20.60 -20.77
N LEU A 273 10.75 19.71 -19.82
CA LEU A 273 9.54 19.85 -19.00
C LEU A 273 9.77 20.84 -17.85
N ASN A 274 9.63 22.14 -18.13
CA ASN A 274 9.78 23.21 -17.12
C ASN A 274 8.57 23.30 -16.18
N ASN A 275 7.46 22.62 -16.49
CA ASN A 275 6.26 22.50 -15.68
C ASN A 275 6.32 21.33 -14.69
N VAL A 276 7.41 20.56 -14.61
CA VAL A 276 7.60 19.44 -13.70
C VAL A 276 8.62 19.78 -12.61
N ILE A 277 8.20 19.62 -11.36
CA ILE A 277 9.00 19.86 -10.17
C ILE A 277 9.21 18.53 -9.43
N PHE A 278 10.45 18.03 -9.38
CA PHE A 278 10.80 16.87 -8.58
C PHE A 278 11.12 17.31 -7.15
N VAL A 279 10.38 16.74 -6.20
CA VAL A 279 10.58 16.97 -4.77
C VAL A 279 10.97 15.63 -4.13
N GLY A 280 12.01 15.64 -3.31
CA GLY A 280 12.45 14.44 -2.60
C GLY A 280 11.40 13.88 -1.63
N MET A 281 11.74 12.78 -0.96
CA MET A 281 10.89 12.20 0.08
C MET A 281 10.59 13.23 1.15
N GLN A 282 9.33 13.32 1.54
CA GLN A 282 8.89 14.18 2.64
C GLN A 282 8.77 13.35 3.93
N PRO A 283 8.95 13.98 5.11
CA PRO A 283 8.67 13.34 6.38
C PRO A 283 7.21 12.88 6.46
N PRO A 284 6.91 11.74 7.11
CA PRO A 284 5.55 11.22 7.22
C PRO A 284 4.55 12.22 7.78
N GLU A 285 4.97 13.05 8.75
CA GLU A 285 4.16 14.09 9.38
C GLU A 285 3.76 15.24 8.44
N GLU A 286 4.47 15.42 7.32
CA GLU A 286 4.19 16.46 6.33
C GLU A 286 3.32 15.96 5.16
N VAL A 287 3.02 14.66 5.10
CA VAL A 287 2.31 14.05 3.97
C VAL A 287 0.87 14.58 3.83
N ALA A 288 0.19 14.86 4.94
CA ALA A 288 -1.14 15.45 4.91
C ALA A 288 -1.12 16.86 4.29
N ASP A 289 -0.16 17.68 4.65
CA ASP A 289 0.04 19.03 4.09
C ASP A 289 0.37 18.99 2.60
N LEU A 290 1.19 18.02 2.20
CA LEU A 290 1.53 17.78 0.80
C LEU A 290 0.29 17.49 -0.05
N TYR A 291 -0.55 16.53 0.36
CA TYR A 291 -1.78 16.23 -0.37
C TYR A 291 -2.78 17.40 -0.36
N ALA A 292 -2.86 18.13 0.75
CA ALA A 292 -3.73 19.30 0.87
C ALA A 292 -3.26 20.51 0.04
N ALA A 293 -1.96 20.59 -0.31
CA ALA A 293 -1.40 21.63 -1.16
C ALA A 293 -1.73 21.45 -2.65
N ALA A 294 -2.31 20.31 -3.04
CA ALA A 294 -2.72 20.04 -4.42
C ALA A 294 -4.03 20.72 -4.78
N ASP A 295 -4.22 21.02 -6.07
CA ASP A 295 -5.56 21.24 -6.65
C ASP A 295 -6.17 19.93 -7.10
N VAL A 296 -5.31 18.98 -7.52
CA VAL A 296 -5.67 17.59 -7.79
C VAL A 296 -4.51 16.64 -7.45
N ASN A 297 -4.83 15.54 -6.79
CA ASN A 297 -3.91 14.44 -6.53
C ASN A 297 -4.06 13.37 -7.62
N VAL A 298 -2.96 12.87 -8.17
CA VAL A 298 -2.98 11.83 -9.21
C VAL A 298 -2.44 10.52 -8.65
N ILE A 299 -3.18 9.43 -8.85
CA ILE A 299 -2.84 8.09 -8.37
C ILE A 299 -2.73 7.14 -9.57
N PRO A 300 -1.57 7.09 -10.25
CA PRO A 300 -1.38 6.19 -11.37
C PRO A 300 -0.88 4.82 -10.90
N LEU A 301 -1.25 3.79 -11.66
CA LEU A 301 -0.70 2.44 -11.60
C LEU A 301 -0.38 1.93 -12.99
N GLN A 302 0.57 1.00 -13.05
CA GLN A 302 0.81 0.22 -14.26
C GLN A 302 -0.46 -0.58 -14.60
N LYS A 303 -0.78 -0.69 -15.89
CA LYS A 303 -1.92 -1.46 -16.39
C LYS A 303 -1.94 -2.88 -15.83
N GLY A 304 -3.11 -3.32 -15.39
CA GLY A 304 -3.34 -4.62 -14.77
C GLY A 304 -2.94 -4.71 -13.30
N LEU A 305 -2.14 -3.77 -12.78
CA LEU A 305 -1.64 -3.89 -11.42
C LEU A 305 -2.74 -3.76 -10.35
N ILE A 306 -3.83 -3.05 -10.66
CA ILE A 306 -4.98 -2.90 -9.74
C ILE A 306 -5.58 -4.24 -9.32
N TYR A 307 -5.47 -5.26 -10.16
CA TYR A 307 -5.94 -6.62 -9.86
C TYR A 307 -5.03 -7.40 -8.88
N ALA A 308 -3.84 -6.87 -8.59
CA ALA A 308 -2.86 -7.52 -7.72
C ALA A 308 -2.39 -6.65 -6.54
N ALA A 309 -2.68 -5.36 -6.55
CA ALA A 309 -2.31 -4.41 -5.50
C ALA A 309 -3.26 -3.21 -5.50
N LEU A 310 -3.47 -2.60 -4.34
CA LEU A 310 -4.21 -1.35 -4.20
C LEU A 310 -3.26 -0.22 -3.79
N PRO A 311 -3.34 0.99 -4.38
CA PRO A 311 -2.50 2.12 -3.96
C PRO A 311 -2.79 2.53 -2.53
N SER A 312 -1.82 2.34 -1.63
CA SER A 312 -1.95 2.68 -0.20
C SER A 312 -2.26 4.15 0.05
N LYS A 313 -1.79 5.05 -0.83
CA LYS A 313 -2.02 6.50 -0.76
C LYS A 313 -3.47 6.96 -0.95
N THR A 314 -4.35 6.06 -1.44
CA THR A 314 -5.75 6.40 -1.74
C THR A 314 -6.46 6.96 -0.50
N ALA A 315 -6.32 6.30 0.64
CA ALA A 315 -6.95 6.73 1.88
C ALA A 315 -6.39 8.08 2.40
N ASP A 316 -5.08 8.30 2.28
CA ASP A 316 -4.46 9.58 2.68
C ASP A 316 -4.87 10.75 1.77
N CYS A 317 -4.96 10.53 0.46
CA CYS A 317 -5.47 11.53 -0.48
C CYS A 317 -6.91 11.92 -0.17
N LEU A 318 -7.74 10.96 0.26
CA LEU A 318 -9.12 11.19 0.69
C LEU A 318 -9.20 12.08 1.93
N ILE A 319 -8.41 11.74 2.96
CA ILE A 319 -8.35 12.52 4.21
C ILE A 319 -7.96 13.98 3.94
N ALA A 320 -7.13 14.22 2.93
CA ALA A 320 -6.74 15.57 2.52
C ALA A 320 -7.88 16.40 1.91
N GLY A 321 -8.99 15.76 1.51
CA GLY A 321 -10.20 16.44 1.02
C GLY A 321 -10.01 17.15 -0.32
N LYS A 322 -9.03 16.73 -1.13
CA LYS A 322 -8.76 17.32 -2.46
C LYS A 322 -9.20 16.36 -3.57
N PRO A 323 -9.55 16.90 -4.76
CA PRO A 323 -9.86 16.08 -5.92
C PRO A 323 -8.79 15.02 -6.21
N ILE A 324 -9.25 13.85 -6.65
CA ILE A 324 -8.39 12.72 -6.99
C ILE A 324 -8.68 12.30 -8.44
N ILE A 325 -7.63 12.12 -9.23
CA ILE A 325 -7.69 11.42 -10.51
C ILE A 325 -6.87 10.16 -10.37
N THR A 326 -7.51 9.00 -10.48
CA THR A 326 -6.81 7.73 -10.58
C THR A 326 -6.46 7.41 -12.04
N CYS A 327 -5.40 6.62 -12.27
CA CYS A 327 -5.10 6.13 -13.62
C CYS A 327 -4.91 4.61 -13.50
N VAL A 328 -6.03 3.88 -13.56
CA VAL A 328 -6.12 2.43 -13.43
C VAL A 328 -7.02 1.84 -14.50
N ASP A 329 -7.02 0.52 -14.64
CA ASP A 329 -7.86 -0.20 -15.61
C ASP A 329 -9.34 0.17 -15.41
N GLU A 330 -10.00 0.62 -16.47
CA GLU A 330 -11.36 1.20 -16.45
C GLU A 330 -12.46 0.16 -16.09
N ASP A 331 -12.20 -1.12 -16.33
CA ASP A 331 -13.11 -2.21 -16.00
C ASP A 331 -12.96 -2.71 -14.55
N SER A 332 -11.96 -2.22 -13.81
CA SER A 332 -11.74 -2.56 -12.41
C SER A 332 -12.88 -2.11 -11.49
N GLY A 333 -13.08 -2.84 -10.41
CA GLY A 333 -14.00 -2.44 -9.34
C GLY A 333 -13.58 -1.13 -8.68
N PHE A 334 -12.27 -0.91 -8.57
CA PHE A 334 -11.72 0.32 -8.00
C PHE A 334 -11.99 1.55 -8.86
N ALA A 335 -11.83 1.48 -10.20
CA ALA A 335 -12.20 2.59 -11.10
C ALA A 335 -13.68 2.96 -10.96
N LYS A 336 -14.57 1.97 -10.94
CA LYS A 336 -16.01 2.18 -10.73
C LYS A 336 -16.31 2.81 -9.37
N LEU A 337 -15.63 2.37 -8.32
CA LEU A 337 -15.77 2.96 -6.98
C LEU A 337 -15.35 4.44 -6.99
N VAL A 338 -14.23 4.78 -7.64
CA VAL A 338 -13.75 6.16 -7.81
C VAL A 338 -14.82 7.04 -8.46
N GLU A 339 -15.42 6.56 -9.54
CA GLU A 339 -16.47 7.29 -10.28
C GLU A 339 -17.76 7.42 -9.47
N THR A 340 -18.12 6.38 -8.69
CA THR A 340 -19.33 6.41 -7.84
C THR A 340 -19.29 7.52 -6.80
N VAL A 341 -18.11 7.86 -6.30
CA VAL A 341 -17.96 8.94 -5.31
C VAL A 341 -17.65 10.30 -5.93
N GLY A 342 -17.72 10.42 -7.27
CA GLY A 342 -17.58 11.67 -7.99
C GLY A 342 -16.14 12.11 -8.26
N PHE A 343 -15.17 11.21 -8.09
CA PHE A 343 -13.82 11.40 -8.62
C PHE A 343 -13.69 10.78 -10.01
N HIS A 344 -12.52 10.86 -10.64
CA HIS A 344 -12.33 10.50 -12.02
C HIS A 344 -11.22 9.50 -12.23
N ASN A 345 -11.37 8.68 -13.27
CA ASN A 345 -10.36 7.71 -13.68
C ASN A 345 -9.90 7.95 -15.12
N ALA A 346 -8.59 8.06 -15.33
CA ALA A 346 -7.96 8.04 -16.65
C ALA A 346 -7.47 6.61 -16.97
N LYS A 347 -7.32 6.30 -18.24
CA LYS A 347 -6.70 5.02 -18.66
C LYS A 347 -5.21 5.04 -18.38
N PRO A 348 -4.62 3.93 -17.91
CA PRO A 348 -3.21 3.91 -17.46
C PRO A 348 -2.17 4.05 -18.58
N GLU A 349 -2.57 3.95 -19.86
CA GLU A 349 -1.68 4.06 -21.03
C GLU A 349 -2.05 5.26 -21.93
N HIS A 350 -2.92 6.16 -21.48
CA HIS A 350 -3.47 7.25 -22.29
C HIS A 350 -3.24 8.61 -21.61
N PRO A 351 -2.11 9.27 -21.81
CA PRO A 351 -1.82 10.57 -21.23
C PRO A 351 -2.84 11.64 -21.66
N GLU A 352 -3.46 11.52 -22.84
CA GLU A 352 -4.49 12.44 -23.34
C GLU A 352 -5.76 12.40 -22.46
N ASP A 353 -6.12 11.24 -21.91
CA ASP A 353 -7.24 11.13 -20.97
C ASP A 353 -6.93 11.90 -19.68
N LEU A 354 -5.71 11.78 -19.17
CA LEU A 354 -5.29 12.51 -17.99
C LEU A 354 -5.22 14.01 -18.24
N VAL A 355 -4.73 14.46 -19.43
CA VAL A 355 -4.78 15.87 -19.87
C VAL A 355 -6.21 16.40 -19.81
N ARG A 356 -7.15 15.68 -20.41
CA ARG A 356 -8.56 16.07 -20.45
C ARG A 356 -9.13 16.23 -19.03
N LEU A 357 -8.89 15.28 -18.15
CA LEU A 357 -9.41 15.31 -16.77
C LEU A 357 -8.78 16.43 -15.94
N ILE A 358 -7.48 16.68 -16.09
CA ILE A 358 -6.80 17.79 -15.40
C ILE A 358 -7.39 19.13 -15.87
N LYS A 359 -7.62 19.32 -17.19
CA LYS A 359 -8.23 20.55 -17.73
C LYS A 359 -9.65 20.73 -17.23
N CYS A 360 -10.49 19.71 -17.29
CA CYS A 360 -11.84 19.76 -16.74
C CYS A 360 -11.84 20.11 -15.23
N GLN A 361 -10.90 19.56 -14.46
CA GLN A 361 -10.79 19.88 -13.03
C GLN A 361 -10.35 21.34 -12.81
N ARG A 362 -9.39 21.83 -13.60
CA ARG A 362 -8.92 23.23 -13.55
C ARG A 362 -10.03 24.21 -13.91
N ASP A 363 -10.79 23.91 -14.95
CA ASP A 363 -11.82 24.79 -15.51
C ASP A 363 -13.15 24.73 -14.72
N GLY A 364 -13.22 23.84 -13.71
CA GLY A 364 -14.39 23.69 -12.85
C GLY A 364 -15.57 22.97 -13.52
N ASP A 365 -15.34 22.23 -14.60
CA ASP A 365 -16.37 21.49 -15.34
C ASP A 365 -16.93 20.30 -14.56
N PHE A 366 -16.25 19.87 -13.52
CA PHE A 366 -16.74 18.86 -12.58
C PHE A 366 -17.61 19.50 -11.50
N ASN A 367 -18.90 19.66 -11.82
CA ASN A 367 -19.86 20.45 -11.06
C ASN A 367 -20.42 19.78 -9.79
N HIS A 368 -19.91 18.65 -9.37
CA HIS A 368 -20.40 17.98 -8.18
C HIS A 368 -19.29 17.83 -7.15
N PRO A 369 -19.47 18.35 -5.91
CA PRO A 369 -18.60 17.94 -4.84
C PRO A 369 -18.68 16.42 -4.72
N ALA A 370 -17.54 15.76 -4.65
CA ALA A 370 -17.49 14.32 -4.47
C ALA A 370 -18.24 13.93 -3.18
N ASP A 371 -19.19 13.00 -3.27
CA ASP A 371 -19.77 12.38 -2.09
C ASP A 371 -18.84 11.29 -1.58
N THR A 372 -17.94 11.67 -0.68
CA THR A 372 -16.92 10.78 -0.13
C THR A 372 -17.45 9.83 0.94
N THR A 373 -18.71 9.92 1.32
CA THR A 373 -19.31 9.14 2.43
C THR A 373 -19.10 7.64 2.25
N ALA A 374 -19.28 7.11 1.05
CA ALA A 374 -19.06 5.68 0.78
C ALA A 374 -17.58 5.28 0.96
N TRP A 375 -16.66 6.13 0.55
CA TRP A 375 -15.23 5.90 0.71
C TRP A 375 -14.78 6.02 2.17
N GLU A 376 -15.29 7.01 2.88
CA GLU A 376 -15.03 7.19 4.31
C GLU A 376 -15.42 5.94 5.10
N GLN A 377 -16.51 5.28 4.74
CA GLN A 377 -16.90 4.01 5.33
C GLN A 377 -15.98 2.85 4.93
N ILE A 378 -15.62 2.75 3.64
CA ILE A 378 -14.76 1.69 3.11
C ILE A 378 -13.35 1.77 3.72
N PHE A 379 -12.78 2.97 3.81
CA PHE A 379 -11.44 3.21 4.34
C PHE A 379 -11.42 3.58 5.83
N SER A 380 -12.54 3.43 6.55
CA SER A 380 -12.64 3.74 7.98
C SER A 380 -11.73 2.83 8.81
N LYS A 381 -10.83 3.45 9.55
CA LYS A 381 -9.93 2.78 10.50
C LYS A 381 -10.71 1.96 11.52
N SER A 382 -11.69 2.56 12.18
CA SER A 382 -12.45 1.91 13.25
C SER A 382 -13.20 0.66 12.77
N ILE A 383 -13.82 0.75 11.58
CA ILE A 383 -14.53 -0.38 10.96
C ILE A 383 -13.55 -1.48 10.56
N ASN A 384 -12.45 -1.13 9.91
CA ASN A 384 -11.53 -2.11 9.34
C ASN A 384 -10.63 -2.77 10.40
N VAL A 385 -10.23 -2.06 11.44
CA VAL A 385 -9.59 -2.66 12.63
C VAL A 385 -10.54 -3.68 13.28
N LEU A 386 -11.82 -3.33 13.47
CA LEU A 386 -12.81 -4.25 14.03
C LEU A 386 -12.96 -5.50 13.14
N ARG A 387 -13.04 -5.36 11.81
CA ARG A 387 -13.12 -6.48 10.86
C ARG A 387 -11.89 -7.39 10.95
N HIS A 388 -10.69 -6.82 11.02
CA HIS A 388 -9.46 -7.61 11.21
C HIS A 388 -9.49 -8.39 12.51
N CYS A 389 -9.79 -7.72 13.64
CA CYS A 389 -9.88 -8.39 14.94
C CYS A 389 -10.90 -9.53 14.93
N SER A 390 -12.10 -9.29 14.40
CA SER A 390 -13.16 -10.31 14.33
C SER A 390 -12.79 -11.47 13.39
N SER A 391 -12.05 -11.23 12.33
CA SER A 391 -11.56 -12.30 11.44
C SER A 391 -10.48 -13.17 12.09
N ILE A 392 -9.71 -12.58 13.01
CA ILE A 392 -8.69 -13.29 13.78
C ILE A 392 -9.33 -14.07 14.92
N GLU A 393 -10.36 -13.55 15.56
CA GLU A 393 -11.16 -14.23 16.62
C GLU A 393 -11.91 -15.44 16.11
#